data_762bff20dade57c5427e5d03f85f4904
#
_entry.id   762bff20dade57c5427e5d03f85f4904
#
_cell.length_a   1.000
_cell.length_b   1.000
_cell.length_c   1.000
_cell.angle_alpha   90.00
_cell.angle_beta   90.00
_cell.angle_gamma   90.00
#
_symmetry.space_group_name_H-M   'P 1'
#
loop_
_entity.id
_entity.type
_entity.pdbx_description
1 polymer ?
#
loop_
_entity_poly.entity_id
_entity_poly.type
_entity_poly.pdbx_seq_one_letter_code
_entity_poly.pdbx_strand_id
1 'polypeptide(L)'
;MLLSLAQSTGRVILDDVFEWLKRLRTTARNLTLPAREERGARNTEKVNLKPYTPEPKVFLGQLAYLQLSQFEILTNELKYSPNTQYKAELGEAAAKSFEKYRAISKKIASMGVDPTDAMDPYVERIETFHSRTSGLDWHETIIKIYLVSGLLDDFYRRLAVGLDAATRAEVEKALKDTKFETFAKKVLLESMANDAQLGSRLALWGRRIMGDVLLELRAAFDNRKLAGITKNKKLTIEEERAVNLASYSKLEPLITELIGAHTMRMDALGLTA
;
A
#
# COMPACT_ATOMS: atom_id res chain seq x y z
N MET A 1 -61.02 -14.17 21.54
CA MET A 1 -60.25 -15.43 21.46
C MET A 1 -59.29 -15.52 20.24
N LEU A 2 -59.21 -14.49 19.40
CA LEU A 2 -58.32 -14.46 18.23
C LEU A 2 -57.00 -13.65 18.40
N LEU A 3 -56.85 -12.88 19.47
CA LEU A 3 -55.63 -12.11 19.77
C LEU A 3 -54.56 -12.89 20.57
N SER A 4 -54.91 -14.06 21.14
CA SER A 4 -53.95 -14.89 21.91
C SER A 4 -53.11 -15.83 21.03
N LEU A 5 -53.56 -16.18 19.82
CA LEU A 5 -52.88 -17.11 18.92
C LEU A 5 -51.78 -16.43 18.09
N ALA A 6 -51.87 -15.11 17.84
CA ALA A 6 -50.87 -14.37 17.07
C ALA A 6 -49.60 -14.06 17.87
N GLN A 7 -49.70 -13.99 19.21
CA GLN A 7 -48.53 -13.74 20.07
C GLN A 7 -47.69 -14.99 20.34
N SER A 8 -48.26 -16.19 20.27
CA SER A 8 -47.52 -17.44 20.48
C SER A 8 -46.71 -17.86 19.28
N THR A 9 -47.18 -17.61 18.04
CA THR A 9 -46.52 -17.98 16.82
C THR A 9 -45.28 -17.08 16.52
N GLY A 10 -45.38 -15.79 16.85
CA GLY A 10 -44.24 -14.86 16.67
C GLY A 10 -43.06 -15.14 17.62
N ARG A 11 -43.36 -15.63 18.83
CA ARG A 11 -42.33 -15.95 19.83
C ARG A 11 -41.57 -17.23 19.50
N VAL A 12 -42.25 -18.25 18.97
CA VAL A 12 -41.63 -19.52 18.54
C VAL A 12 -40.68 -19.29 17.33
N ILE A 13 -41.08 -18.45 16.38
CA ILE A 13 -40.22 -18.14 15.19
C ILE A 13 -38.97 -17.36 15.60
N LEU A 14 -39.04 -16.44 16.55
CA LEU A 14 -37.90 -15.70 17.07
C LEU A 14 -36.93 -16.59 17.84
N ASP A 15 -37.43 -17.50 18.68
CA ASP A 15 -36.58 -18.43 19.42
C ASP A 15 -35.86 -19.42 18.49
N ASP A 16 -36.46 -19.89 17.41
CA ASP A 16 -35.86 -20.74 16.40
C ASP A 16 -34.75 -19.99 15.61
N VAL A 17 -34.96 -18.72 15.29
CA VAL A 17 -33.93 -17.88 14.61
C VAL A 17 -32.77 -17.62 15.56
N PHE A 18 -33.01 -17.39 16.85
CA PHE A 18 -31.94 -17.20 17.83
C PHE A 18 -31.13 -18.49 18.07
N GLU A 19 -31.76 -19.65 18.11
CA GLU A 19 -31.07 -20.94 18.23
C GLU A 19 -30.27 -21.28 16.95
N TRP A 20 -30.80 -20.97 15.77
CA TRP A 20 -30.09 -21.11 14.53
C TRP A 20 -28.83 -20.18 14.45
N LEU A 21 -28.96 -18.92 14.88
CA LEU A 21 -27.84 -17.97 14.99
C LEU A 21 -26.79 -18.41 16.01
N LYS A 22 -27.18 -19.00 17.13
CA LYS A 22 -26.27 -19.60 18.11
C LYS A 22 -25.51 -20.78 17.52
N ARG A 23 -26.17 -21.67 16.76
CA ARG A 23 -25.55 -22.79 16.07
C ARG A 23 -24.55 -22.32 15.01
N LEU A 24 -24.87 -21.28 14.23
CA LEU A 24 -23.93 -20.65 13.29
C LEU A 24 -22.72 -20.07 13.99
N ARG A 25 -22.89 -19.38 15.12
CA ARG A 25 -21.78 -18.87 15.93
C ARG A 25 -20.89 -19.96 16.50
N THR A 26 -21.47 -21.09 16.95
CA THR A 26 -20.72 -22.22 17.49
C THR A 26 -19.97 -22.97 16.38
N THR A 27 -20.57 -23.12 15.22
CA THR A 27 -19.94 -23.74 14.03
C THR A 27 -18.81 -22.87 13.48
N ALA A 28 -18.99 -21.54 13.44
CA ALA A 28 -17.95 -20.61 13.02
C ALA A 28 -16.75 -20.56 14.01
N ARG A 29 -16.98 -20.77 15.31
CA ARG A 29 -15.92 -20.83 16.34
C ARG A 29 -15.04 -22.08 16.25
N ASN A 30 -15.56 -23.16 15.67
CA ASN A 30 -14.86 -24.46 15.56
C ASN A 30 -14.27 -24.70 14.16
N LEU A 31 -14.45 -23.76 13.22
CA LEU A 31 -13.75 -23.78 11.94
C LEU A 31 -12.33 -23.26 12.14
N THR A 32 -11.44 -24.13 12.59
CA THR A 32 -10.00 -23.96 12.37
C THR A 32 -9.78 -24.06 10.87
N LEU A 33 -9.74 -22.92 10.19
CA LEU A 33 -9.29 -22.89 8.81
C LEU A 33 -7.86 -23.43 8.80
N PRO A 34 -7.52 -24.40 7.92
CA PRO A 34 -6.16 -24.86 7.80
C PRO A 34 -5.25 -23.66 7.54
N ALA A 35 -4.08 -23.64 8.18
CA ALA A 35 -3.07 -22.64 7.91
C ALA A 35 -2.85 -22.60 6.39
N ARG A 36 -2.98 -21.40 5.80
CA ARG A 36 -2.82 -21.21 4.37
C ARG A 36 -1.40 -21.56 4.00
N GLU A 37 -1.19 -22.46 3.05
CA GLU A 37 0.13 -22.73 2.48
C GLU A 37 0.71 -21.43 1.92
N GLU A 38 1.99 -21.14 2.24
CA GLU A 38 2.70 -20.02 1.65
C GLU A 38 2.66 -20.15 0.12
N ARG A 39 2.07 -19.17 -0.53
CA ARG A 39 2.09 -19.11 -1.99
C ARG A 39 3.51 -18.83 -2.42
N GLY A 40 4.18 -19.80 -3.02
CA GLY A 40 5.48 -19.59 -3.63
C GLY A 40 5.47 -18.40 -4.57
N ALA A 41 6.59 -17.66 -4.62
CA ALA A 41 6.75 -16.53 -5.53
C ALA A 41 6.41 -16.99 -6.96
N ARG A 42 5.38 -16.38 -7.57
CA ARG A 42 5.09 -16.62 -8.99
C ARG A 42 6.28 -16.12 -9.78
N ASN A 43 6.84 -16.98 -10.65
CA ASN A 43 7.81 -16.56 -11.67
C ASN A 43 7.11 -15.60 -12.63
N THR A 44 7.16 -14.31 -12.32
CA THR A 44 6.67 -13.25 -13.20
C THR A 44 7.84 -12.75 -14.04
N GLU A 45 7.62 -12.64 -15.35
CA GLU A 45 8.60 -12.00 -16.22
C GLU A 45 8.82 -10.57 -15.76
N LYS A 46 10.07 -10.22 -15.42
CA LYS A 46 10.40 -8.89 -14.91
C LYS A 46 10.38 -7.87 -16.04
N VAL A 47 9.48 -6.91 -15.96
CA VAL A 47 9.40 -5.82 -16.92
C VAL A 47 10.65 -4.95 -16.86
N ASN A 48 11.19 -4.59 -18.02
CA ASN A 48 12.26 -3.61 -18.11
C ASN A 48 11.69 -2.20 -17.91
N LEU A 49 11.90 -1.60 -16.74
CA LEU A 49 11.42 -0.25 -16.42
C LEU A 49 12.40 0.86 -16.80
N LYS A 50 13.59 0.54 -17.31
CA LYS A 50 14.60 1.54 -17.70
C LYS A 50 14.07 2.61 -18.66
N PRO A 51 13.27 2.30 -19.70
CA PRO A 51 12.72 3.32 -20.60
C PRO A 51 11.73 4.27 -19.96
N TYR A 52 11.17 3.92 -18.80
CA TYR A 52 10.15 4.67 -18.07
C TYR A 52 10.70 5.44 -16.87
N THR A 53 12.01 5.32 -16.59
CA THR A 53 12.66 6.08 -15.52
C THR A 53 12.57 7.58 -15.84
N PRO A 54 11.97 8.38 -14.93
CA PRO A 54 11.95 9.83 -15.09
C PRO A 54 13.35 10.42 -15.01
N GLU A 55 13.48 11.70 -15.39
CA GLU A 55 14.71 12.45 -15.12
C GLU A 55 15.05 12.43 -13.62
N PRO A 56 16.35 12.44 -13.26
CA PRO A 56 16.79 12.32 -11.87
C PRO A 56 16.11 13.31 -10.91
N LYS A 57 15.91 14.57 -11.32
CA LYS A 57 15.21 15.58 -10.52
C LYS A 57 13.77 15.14 -10.19
N VAL A 58 13.03 14.68 -11.19
CA VAL A 58 11.64 14.23 -11.06
C VAL A 58 11.57 12.98 -10.18
N PHE A 59 12.43 12.00 -10.43
CA PHE A 59 12.51 10.76 -9.66
C PHE A 59 12.79 11.02 -8.18
N LEU A 60 13.87 11.80 -7.91
CA LEU A 60 14.32 12.05 -6.54
C LEU A 60 13.36 12.98 -5.79
N GLY A 61 12.73 13.96 -6.45
CA GLY A 61 11.74 14.85 -5.84
C GLY A 61 10.52 14.08 -5.35
N GLN A 62 9.96 13.18 -6.16
CA GLN A 62 8.87 12.29 -5.76
C GLN A 62 9.27 11.40 -4.58
N LEU A 63 10.43 10.76 -4.67
CA LEU A 63 10.90 9.85 -3.62
C LEU A 63 11.20 10.58 -2.32
N ALA A 64 11.79 11.80 -2.36
CA ALA A 64 12.04 12.61 -1.19
C ALA A 64 10.73 12.98 -0.48
N TYR A 65 9.73 13.43 -1.23
CA TYR A 65 8.46 13.80 -0.62
C TYR A 65 7.71 12.60 -0.04
N LEU A 66 7.74 11.44 -0.69
CA LEU A 66 7.19 10.20 -0.15
C LEU A 66 7.81 9.82 1.20
N GLN A 67 9.14 9.97 1.36
CA GLN A 67 9.81 9.68 2.63
C GLN A 67 9.50 10.73 3.71
N LEU A 68 9.36 12.01 3.33
CA LEU A 68 8.97 13.09 4.24
C LEU A 68 7.53 12.93 4.73
N SER A 69 6.60 12.63 3.83
CA SER A 69 5.20 12.37 4.14
C SER A 69 5.04 11.11 5.01
N GLN A 70 5.81 10.06 4.75
CA GLN A 70 5.83 8.88 5.63
C GLN A 70 6.31 9.23 7.04
N PHE A 71 7.36 10.04 7.18
CA PHE A 71 7.82 10.53 8.48
C PHE A 71 6.71 11.28 9.22
N GLU A 72 6.02 12.19 8.54
CA GLU A 72 4.92 12.95 9.10
C GLU A 72 3.79 12.05 9.61
N ILE A 73 3.33 11.10 8.80
CA ILE A 73 2.28 10.16 9.20
C ILE A 73 2.72 9.34 10.41
N LEU A 74 3.93 8.78 10.41
CA LEU A 74 4.43 7.98 11.53
C LEU A 74 4.54 8.80 12.82
N THR A 75 4.97 10.06 12.75
CA THR A 75 5.04 10.94 13.92
C THR A 75 3.66 11.33 14.46
N ASN A 76 2.68 11.52 13.59
CA ASN A 76 1.29 11.75 13.97
C ASN A 76 0.67 10.53 14.68
N GLU A 77 1.08 9.32 14.31
CA GLU A 77 0.61 8.07 14.91
C GLU A 77 1.24 7.76 16.28
N LEU A 78 2.32 8.43 16.67
CA LEU A 78 2.94 8.24 17.99
C LEU A 78 1.97 8.46 19.15
N LYS A 79 1.04 9.41 19.03
CA LYS A 79 0.06 9.72 20.07
C LYS A 79 -1.00 8.63 20.25
N TYR A 80 -1.25 7.83 19.23
CA TYR A 80 -2.23 6.75 19.23
C TYR A 80 -1.62 5.37 19.50
N SER A 81 -0.31 5.29 19.71
CA SER A 81 0.37 4.03 20.01
C SER A 81 -0.22 3.37 21.25
N PRO A 82 -0.57 2.07 21.22
CA PRO A 82 -1.24 1.36 22.31
C PRO A 82 -0.45 1.32 23.62
N ASN A 83 0.88 1.39 23.54
CA ASN A 83 1.78 1.35 24.69
C ASN A 83 3.08 2.11 24.42
N THR A 84 3.86 2.33 25.49
CA THR A 84 5.11 3.10 25.43
C THR A 84 6.20 2.40 24.61
N GLN A 85 6.23 1.06 24.61
CA GLN A 85 7.18 0.29 23.81
C GLN A 85 6.94 0.51 22.32
N TYR A 86 5.70 0.32 21.85
CA TYR A 86 5.34 0.57 20.44
C TYR A 86 5.56 2.02 20.04
N LYS A 87 5.28 2.95 20.96
CA LYS A 87 5.57 4.36 20.73
C LYS A 87 7.05 4.63 20.49
N ALA A 88 7.94 4.04 21.28
CA ALA A 88 9.39 4.20 21.11
C ALA A 88 9.87 3.57 19.79
N GLU A 89 9.46 2.33 19.50
CA GLU A 89 9.84 1.62 18.27
C GLU A 89 9.31 2.36 17.02
N LEU A 90 8.08 2.89 17.06
CA LEU A 90 7.50 3.70 15.98
C LEU A 90 8.27 5.02 15.79
N GLY A 91 8.69 5.66 16.88
CA GLY A 91 9.52 6.87 16.84
C GLY A 91 10.86 6.64 16.16
N GLU A 92 11.52 5.50 16.44
CA GLU A 92 12.73 5.12 15.74
C GLU A 92 12.50 4.83 14.24
N ALA A 93 11.37 4.20 13.90
CA ALA A 93 11.02 3.96 12.51
C ALA A 93 10.72 5.28 11.77
N ALA A 94 10.05 6.23 12.42
CA ALA A 94 9.84 7.58 11.89
C ALA A 94 11.17 8.31 11.65
N ALA A 95 12.09 8.26 12.61
CA ALA A 95 13.43 8.85 12.45
C ALA A 95 14.17 8.27 11.24
N LYS A 96 14.02 6.97 10.95
CA LYS A 96 14.61 6.34 9.75
C LYS A 96 13.97 6.84 8.45
N SER A 97 12.68 7.09 8.41
CA SER A 97 12.04 7.72 7.24
C SER A 97 12.58 9.12 6.99
N PHE A 98 12.81 9.90 8.05
CA PHE A 98 13.43 11.22 7.95
C PHE A 98 14.90 11.15 7.50
N GLU A 99 15.68 10.17 7.97
CA GLU A 99 17.05 9.92 7.47
C GLU A 99 17.07 9.60 5.96
N LYS A 100 16.13 8.78 5.48
CA LYS A 100 15.96 8.49 4.04
C LYS A 100 15.67 9.78 3.26
N TYR A 101 14.70 10.58 3.71
CA TYR A 101 14.40 11.89 3.15
C TYR A 101 15.66 12.77 3.07
N ARG A 102 16.40 12.91 4.16
CA ARG A 102 17.62 13.74 4.21
C ARG A 102 18.69 13.27 3.23
N ALA A 103 18.88 11.96 3.10
CA ALA A 103 19.85 11.39 2.15
C ALA A 103 19.48 11.73 0.70
N ILE A 104 18.20 11.59 0.33
CA ILE A 104 17.69 11.90 -1.01
C ILE A 104 17.75 13.41 -1.26
N SER A 105 17.35 14.26 -0.31
CA SER A 105 17.42 15.72 -0.40
C SER A 105 18.85 16.21 -0.59
N LYS A 106 19.83 15.62 0.13
CA LYS A 106 21.25 15.90 -0.07
C LYS A 106 21.70 15.56 -1.48
N LYS A 107 21.22 14.46 -2.06
CA LYS A 107 21.51 14.09 -3.44
C LYS A 107 20.93 15.10 -4.42
N ILE A 108 19.70 15.56 -4.24
CA ILE A 108 19.06 16.61 -5.05
C ILE A 108 19.90 17.90 -5.00
N ALA A 109 20.26 18.36 -3.80
CA ALA A 109 21.09 19.55 -3.61
C ALA A 109 22.45 19.44 -4.31
N SER A 110 23.07 18.25 -4.29
CA SER A 110 24.34 18.00 -5.00
C SER A 110 24.26 18.13 -6.54
N MET A 111 23.03 18.12 -7.09
CA MET A 111 22.75 18.34 -8.50
C MET A 111 22.50 19.83 -8.83
N GLY A 112 22.67 20.73 -7.85
CA GLY A 112 22.38 22.16 -8.01
C GLY A 112 20.90 22.51 -8.03
N VAL A 113 20.04 21.63 -7.51
CA VAL A 113 18.58 21.80 -7.44
C VAL A 113 18.17 22.00 -5.99
N ASP A 114 17.25 22.93 -5.73
CA ASP A 114 16.63 23.06 -4.42
C ASP A 114 15.72 21.83 -4.15
N PRO A 115 15.90 21.11 -3.03
CA PRO A 115 15.07 19.96 -2.71
C PRO A 115 13.56 20.30 -2.60
N THR A 116 13.20 21.49 -2.11
CA THR A 116 11.82 21.95 -2.01
C THR A 116 11.19 22.08 -3.39
N ASP A 117 11.87 22.82 -4.29
CA ASP A 117 11.41 22.97 -5.68
C ASP A 117 11.28 21.63 -6.42
N ALA A 118 12.09 20.64 -6.04
CA ALA A 118 12.00 19.31 -6.62
C ALA A 118 10.81 18.50 -6.10
N MET A 119 10.37 18.74 -4.87
CA MET A 119 9.25 18.05 -4.20
C MET A 119 7.88 18.67 -4.47
N ASP A 120 7.80 19.99 -4.51
CA ASP A 120 6.55 20.76 -4.59
C ASP A 120 5.55 20.27 -5.66
N PRO A 121 5.97 19.89 -6.89
CA PRO A 121 5.04 19.40 -7.91
C PRO A 121 4.26 18.15 -7.53
N TYR A 122 4.66 17.42 -6.49
CA TYR A 122 4.08 16.13 -6.10
C TYR A 122 3.30 16.17 -4.80
N VAL A 123 3.38 17.28 -4.05
CA VAL A 123 2.75 17.48 -2.74
C VAL A 123 1.26 17.19 -2.82
N GLU A 124 0.52 17.94 -3.61
CA GLU A 124 -0.95 17.83 -3.70
C GLU A 124 -1.42 16.41 -4.03
N ARG A 125 -0.74 15.74 -4.95
CA ARG A 125 -1.11 14.38 -5.36
C ARG A 125 -0.87 13.36 -4.24
N ILE A 126 0.26 13.43 -3.57
CA ILE A 126 0.63 12.50 -2.50
C ILE A 126 -0.28 12.74 -1.28
N GLU A 127 -0.52 13.99 -0.91
CA GLU A 127 -1.44 14.34 0.19
C GLU A 127 -2.89 13.91 -0.10
N THR A 128 -3.36 14.10 -1.33
CA THR A 128 -4.68 13.62 -1.77
C THR A 128 -4.78 12.10 -1.63
N PHE A 129 -3.75 11.36 -2.05
CA PHE A 129 -3.71 9.91 -1.85
C PHE A 129 -3.77 9.53 -0.37
N HIS A 130 -2.95 10.18 0.48
CA HIS A 130 -2.95 9.91 1.91
C HIS A 130 -4.28 10.23 2.59
N SER A 131 -4.92 11.32 2.21
CA SER A 131 -6.25 11.70 2.71
C SER A 131 -7.32 10.67 2.33
N ARG A 132 -7.37 10.24 1.06
CA ARG A 132 -8.34 9.25 0.57
C ARG A 132 -8.13 7.86 1.18
N THR A 133 -6.93 7.55 1.59
CA THR A 133 -6.54 6.27 2.17
C THR A 133 -6.27 6.36 3.68
N SER A 134 -6.87 7.33 4.37
CA SER A 134 -6.77 7.44 5.82
C SER A 134 -7.42 6.25 6.51
N GLY A 135 -6.71 5.62 7.44
CA GLY A 135 -7.24 4.54 8.28
C GLY A 135 -8.23 5.09 9.31
N LEU A 136 -9.15 4.26 9.78
CA LEU A 136 -10.07 4.60 10.85
C LEU A 136 -9.39 4.55 12.24
N ASP A 137 -8.32 3.79 12.35
CA ASP A 137 -7.57 3.63 13.59
C ASP A 137 -6.07 3.42 13.32
N TRP A 138 -5.33 3.32 14.41
CA TRP A 138 -3.88 3.13 14.41
C TRP A 138 -3.43 1.88 13.62
N HIS A 139 -4.12 0.74 13.77
CA HIS A 139 -3.74 -0.49 13.07
C HIS A 139 -3.96 -0.40 11.57
N GLU A 140 -5.05 0.24 11.13
CA GLU A 140 -5.31 0.50 9.72
C GLU A 140 -4.28 1.45 9.12
N THR A 141 -3.82 2.45 9.88
CA THR A 141 -2.73 3.33 9.43
C THR A 141 -1.40 2.57 9.34
N ILE A 142 -1.05 1.75 10.33
CA ILE A 142 0.20 0.97 10.32
C ILE A 142 0.23 -0.02 9.15
N ILE A 143 -0.83 -0.79 8.92
CA ILE A 143 -0.85 -1.72 7.78
C ILE A 143 -0.86 -0.99 6.43
N LYS A 144 -1.56 0.14 6.32
CA LYS A 144 -1.50 0.99 5.11
C LYS A 144 -0.05 1.36 4.79
N ILE A 145 0.68 1.93 5.75
CA ILE A 145 2.06 2.35 5.52
C ILE A 145 2.93 1.14 5.18
N TYR A 146 2.78 0.02 5.88
CA TYR A 146 3.50 -1.22 5.62
C TYR A 146 3.32 -1.72 4.17
N LEU A 147 2.10 -1.73 3.68
CA LEU A 147 1.79 -2.19 2.33
C LEU A 147 2.25 -1.19 1.26
N VAL A 148 1.94 0.11 1.46
CA VAL A 148 2.22 1.16 0.48
C VAL A 148 3.73 1.42 0.39
N SER A 149 4.42 1.62 1.52
CA SER A 149 5.86 1.90 1.49
C SER A 149 6.65 0.72 0.90
N GLY A 150 6.34 -0.52 1.29
CA GLY A 150 7.00 -1.69 0.73
C GLY A 150 6.81 -1.83 -0.77
N LEU A 151 5.60 -1.55 -1.27
CA LEU A 151 5.31 -1.60 -2.70
C LEU A 151 6.01 -0.46 -3.47
N LEU A 152 6.02 0.75 -2.92
CA LEU A 152 6.72 1.90 -3.50
C LEU A 152 8.24 1.70 -3.48
N ASP A 153 8.81 1.18 -2.40
CA ASP A 153 10.24 0.87 -2.33
C ASP A 153 10.65 -0.13 -3.41
N ASP A 154 9.87 -1.19 -3.64
CA ASP A 154 10.11 -2.15 -4.73
C ASP A 154 10.00 -1.48 -6.10
N PHE A 155 8.98 -0.67 -6.31
CA PHE A 155 8.76 0.06 -7.55
C PHE A 155 9.91 1.03 -7.85
N TYR A 156 10.31 1.86 -6.88
CA TYR A 156 11.39 2.84 -7.06
C TYR A 156 12.75 2.17 -7.26
N ARG A 157 13.06 1.06 -6.57
CA ARG A 157 14.27 0.28 -6.84
C ARG A 157 14.32 -0.24 -8.28
N ARG A 158 13.19 -0.75 -8.77
CA ARG A 158 13.07 -1.22 -10.16
C ARG A 158 13.23 -0.08 -11.16
N LEU A 159 12.61 1.05 -10.88
CA LEU A 159 12.68 2.23 -11.74
C LEU A 159 14.07 2.88 -11.73
N ALA A 160 14.81 2.80 -10.60
CA ALA A 160 16.16 3.36 -10.46
C ALA A 160 17.21 2.73 -11.41
N VAL A 161 16.91 1.57 -12.02
CA VAL A 161 17.79 0.93 -13.02
C VAL A 161 18.09 1.85 -14.21
N GLY A 162 17.22 2.82 -14.51
CA GLY A 162 17.43 3.79 -15.58
C GLY A 162 18.23 5.03 -15.19
N LEU A 163 18.53 5.22 -13.89
CA LEU A 163 19.39 6.32 -13.40
C LEU A 163 20.87 6.02 -13.64
N ASP A 164 21.71 7.04 -13.56
CA ASP A 164 23.16 6.85 -13.51
C ASP A 164 23.58 6.04 -12.27
N ALA A 165 24.73 5.38 -12.34
CA ALA A 165 25.18 4.43 -11.31
C ALA A 165 25.33 5.08 -9.92
N ALA A 166 25.79 6.33 -9.83
CA ALA A 166 25.99 7.02 -8.56
C ALA A 166 24.65 7.39 -7.92
N THR A 167 23.71 7.93 -8.67
CA THR A 167 22.37 8.26 -8.20
C THR A 167 21.59 7.00 -7.80
N ARG A 168 21.70 5.94 -8.61
CA ARG A 168 21.10 4.64 -8.29
C ARG A 168 21.61 4.06 -6.97
N ALA A 169 22.94 4.09 -6.75
CA ALA A 169 23.54 3.58 -5.51
C ALA A 169 23.02 4.31 -4.26
N GLU A 170 22.85 5.64 -4.33
CA GLU A 170 22.29 6.42 -3.22
C GLU A 170 20.81 6.07 -2.97
N VAL A 171 20.01 5.87 -4.01
CA VAL A 171 18.61 5.42 -3.88
C VAL A 171 18.54 4.03 -3.25
N GLU A 172 19.31 3.05 -3.73
CA GLU A 172 19.36 1.71 -3.19
C GLU A 172 19.78 1.70 -1.72
N LYS A 173 20.77 2.52 -1.35
CA LYS A 173 21.21 2.71 0.03
C LYS A 173 20.11 3.30 0.92
N ALA A 174 19.41 4.34 0.46
CA ALA A 174 18.34 4.97 1.19
C ALA A 174 17.16 3.99 1.43
N LEU A 175 16.79 3.18 0.43
CA LEU A 175 15.67 2.26 0.49
C LEU A 175 16.02 0.89 1.14
N LYS A 176 17.27 0.70 1.60
CA LYS A 176 17.70 -0.59 2.20
C LYS A 176 17.12 -0.82 3.60
N ASP A 177 16.82 0.25 4.33
CA ASP A 177 16.35 0.15 5.71
C ASP A 177 14.94 -0.42 5.78
N THR A 178 14.76 -1.47 6.60
CA THR A 178 13.49 -2.19 6.79
C THR A 178 12.94 -2.04 8.22
N LYS A 179 13.41 -1.06 8.99
CA LYS A 179 13.06 -0.93 10.40
C LYS A 179 11.55 -0.79 10.61
N PHE A 180 10.89 0.03 9.80
CA PHE A 180 9.44 0.17 9.85
C PHE A 180 8.72 -1.13 9.47
N GLU A 181 9.18 -1.85 8.45
CA GLU A 181 8.60 -3.13 8.04
C GLU A 181 8.65 -4.16 9.18
N THR A 182 9.78 -4.27 9.85
CA THR A 182 9.97 -5.18 10.99
C THR A 182 9.05 -4.82 12.16
N PHE A 183 8.96 -3.52 12.49
CA PHE A 183 8.06 -3.00 13.52
C PHE A 183 6.59 -3.31 13.17
N ALA A 184 6.16 -2.96 11.96
CA ALA A 184 4.78 -3.14 11.53
C ALA A 184 4.35 -4.62 11.56
N LYS A 185 5.18 -5.53 11.05
CA LYS A 185 4.91 -6.97 11.11
C LYS A 185 4.71 -7.45 12.54
N LYS A 186 5.66 -7.13 13.44
CA LYS A 186 5.60 -7.50 14.85
C LYS A 186 4.28 -7.06 15.48
N VAL A 187 4.00 -5.76 15.40
CA VAL A 187 2.84 -5.15 16.06
C VAL A 187 1.52 -5.67 15.51
N LEU A 188 1.39 -5.80 14.19
CA LEU A 188 0.17 -6.27 13.56
C LEU A 188 -0.09 -7.75 13.92
N LEU A 189 0.93 -8.60 13.90
CA LEU A 189 0.80 -10.01 14.31
C LEU A 189 0.41 -10.15 15.79
N GLU A 190 1.07 -9.41 16.69
CA GLU A 190 0.75 -9.42 18.12
C GLU A 190 -0.68 -8.91 18.39
N SER A 191 -1.12 -7.85 17.69
CA SER A 191 -2.46 -7.31 17.86
C SER A 191 -3.54 -8.25 17.34
N MET A 192 -3.34 -8.88 16.19
CA MET A 192 -4.28 -9.84 15.62
C MET A 192 -4.38 -11.14 16.43
N ALA A 193 -3.31 -11.56 17.11
CA ALA A 193 -3.34 -12.71 18.01
C ALA A 193 -4.28 -12.49 19.20
N ASN A 194 -4.49 -11.24 19.61
CA ASN A 194 -5.36 -10.85 20.71
C ASN A 194 -6.79 -10.43 20.27
N ASP A 195 -7.02 -10.21 18.97
CA ASP A 195 -8.30 -9.80 18.39
C ASP A 195 -8.55 -10.50 17.05
N ALA A 196 -9.39 -11.53 17.08
CA ALA A 196 -9.73 -12.32 15.89
C ALA A 196 -10.50 -11.52 14.81
N GLN A 197 -11.16 -10.40 15.17
CA GLN A 197 -11.90 -9.57 14.22
C GLN A 197 -10.96 -8.59 13.50
N LEU A 198 -9.88 -8.17 14.16
CA LEU A 198 -8.91 -7.25 13.62
C LEU A 198 -8.30 -7.80 12.32
N GLY A 199 -7.91 -9.08 12.28
CA GLY A 199 -7.35 -9.70 11.07
C GLY A 199 -8.26 -9.62 9.85
N SER A 200 -9.56 -9.91 10.02
CA SER A 200 -10.55 -9.81 8.93
C SER A 200 -10.71 -8.38 8.42
N ARG A 201 -10.73 -7.40 9.34
CA ARG A 201 -10.82 -5.98 9.01
C ARG A 201 -9.58 -5.49 8.27
N LEU A 202 -8.39 -5.84 8.75
CA LEU A 202 -7.12 -5.47 8.11
C LEU A 202 -6.94 -6.14 6.76
N ALA A 203 -7.42 -7.37 6.56
CA ALA A 203 -7.42 -8.02 5.25
C ALA A 203 -8.29 -7.27 4.23
N LEU A 204 -9.49 -6.84 4.65
CA LEU A 204 -10.36 -6.03 3.78
C LEU A 204 -9.71 -4.69 3.44
N TRP A 205 -9.13 -4.02 4.43
CA TRP A 205 -8.45 -2.74 4.28
C TRP A 205 -7.24 -2.85 3.35
N GLY A 206 -6.39 -3.88 3.52
CA GLY A 206 -5.23 -4.14 2.67
C GLY A 206 -5.60 -4.31 1.19
N ARG A 207 -6.69 -5.05 0.89
CA ARG A 207 -7.19 -5.19 -0.49
C ARG A 207 -7.67 -3.87 -1.08
N ARG A 208 -8.36 -3.03 -0.29
CA ARG A 208 -8.79 -1.70 -0.72
C ARG A 208 -7.58 -0.82 -1.04
N ILE A 209 -6.60 -0.76 -0.14
CA ILE A 209 -5.38 0.03 -0.34
C ILE A 209 -4.65 -0.39 -1.62
N MET A 210 -4.56 -1.69 -1.92
CA MET A 210 -3.95 -2.16 -3.15
C MET A 210 -4.66 -1.62 -4.40
N GLY A 211 -6.00 -1.60 -4.39
CA GLY A 211 -6.79 -1.00 -5.47
C GLY A 211 -6.45 0.48 -5.68
N ASP A 212 -6.42 1.27 -4.59
CA ASP A 212 -6.09 2.69 -4.64
C ASP A 212 -4.66 2.94 -5.13
N VAL A 213 -3.67 2.14 -4.69
CA VAL A 213 -2.27 2.23 -5.16
C VAL A 213 -2.16 1.93 -6.65
N LEU A 214 -2.85 0.89 -7.15
CA LEU A 214 -2.83 0.56 -8.59
C LEU A 214 -3.42 1.68 -9.45
N LEU A 215 -4.47 2.36 -8.98
CA LEU A 215 -5.04 3.52 -9.66
C LEU A 215 -4.03 4.67 -9.72
N GLU A 216 -3.33 4.97 -8.62
CA GLU A 216 -2.30 6.00 -8.56
C GLU A 216 -1.09 5.67 -9.45
N LEU A 217 -0.62 4.43 -9.42
CA LEU A 217 0.48 4.00 -10.30
C LEU A 217 0.10 4.14 -11.77
N ARG A 218 -1.11 3.70 -12.14
CA ARG A 218 -1.60 3.84 -13.51
C ARG A 218 -1.65 5.31 -13.95
N ALA A 219 -2.13 6.20 -13.07
CA ALA A 219 -2.18 7.63 -13.36
C ALA A 219 -0.80 8.30 -13.42
N ALA A 220 0.24 7.68 -12.84
CA ALA A 220 1.62 8.17 -12.89
C ALA A 220 2.28 7.96 -14.25
N PHE A 221 1.80 7.01 -15.05
CA PHE A 221 2.35 6.74 -16.37
C PHE A 221 1.67 7.57 -17.46
N ASP A 222 2.48 8.14 -18.36
CA ASP A 222 1.98 8.80 -19.57
C ASP A 222 1.56 7.74 -20.60
N ASN A 223 0.26 7.51 -20.73
CA ASN A 223 -0.30 6.52 -21.65
C ASN A 223 0.11 6.76 -23.10
N ARG A 224 0.28 8.01 -23.53
CA ARG A 224 0.69 8.34 -24.89
C ARG A 224 2.15 7.95 -25.12
N LYS A 225 3.03 8.26 -24.16
CA LYS A 225 4.44 7.84 -24.21
C LYS A 225 4.57 6.31 -24.19
N LEU A 226 3.77 5.63 -23.36
CA LEU A 226 3.70 4.17 -23.32
C LEU A 226 3.28 3.57 -24.66
N ALA A 227 2.29 4.19 -25.33
CA ALA A 227 1.82 3.75 -26.64
C ALA A 227 2.73 4.18 -27.79
N GLY A 228 3.82 4.95 -27.53
CA GLY A 228 4.72 5.47 -28.57
C GLY A 228 4.14 6.62 -29.39
N ILE A 229 3.20 7.38 -28.82
CA ILE A 229 2.49 8.47 -29.52
C ILE A 229 3.09 9.82 -29.14
N THR A 230 3.31 10.66 -30.11
CA THR A 230 3.83 12.01 -29.90
C THR A 230 2.83 12.88 -29.14
N LYS A 231 3.30 13.64 -28.17
CA LYS A 231 2.50 14.43 -27.22
C LYS A 231 1.49 15.40 -27.87
N ASN A 232 1.76 15.88 -29.06
CA ASN A 232 0.97 16.89 -29.75
C ASN A 232 -0.04 16.32 -30.78
N LYS A 233 -0.13 15.00 -30.96
CA LYS A 233 -1.09 14.39 -31.89
C LYS A 233 -2.50 14.52 -31.32
N LYS A 234 -3.43 15.17 -32.05
CA LYS A 234 -4.86 15.11 -31.72
C LYS A 234 -5.36 13.70 -32.03
N LEU A 235 -6.02 13.06 -31.05
CA LEU A 235 -6.58 11.72 -31.15
C LEU A 235 -8.09 11.80 -31.14
N THR A 236 -8.74 10.91 -31.90
CA THR A 236 -10.16 10.64 -31.76
C THR A 236 -10.44 9.86 -30.48
N ILE A 237 -11.70 9.77 -30.06
CA ILE A 237 -12.13 8.99 -28.88
C ILE A 237 -11.73 7.51 -29.03
N GLU A 238 -11.82 6.97 -30.24
CA GLU A 238 -11.47 5.58 -30.55
C GLU A 238 -9.94 5.36 -30.48
N GLU A 239 -9.17 6.31 -31.02
CA GLU A 239 -7.70 6.30 -30.90
C GLU A 239 -7.26 6.41 -29.42
N GLU A 240 -7.91 7.26 -28.61
CA GLU A 240 -7.61 7.37 -27.17
C GLU A 240 -7.92 6.06 -26.43
N ARG A 241 -9.02 5.39 -26.75
CA ARG A 241 -9.33 4.05 -26.21
C ARG A 241 -8.27 3.03 -26.58
N ALA A 242 -7.84 3.01 -27.85
CA ALA A 242 -6.79 2.11 -28.33
C ALA A 242 -5.44 2.38 -27.62
N VAL A 243 -5.08 3.65 -27.42
CA VAL A 243 -3.89 4.09 -26.67
C VAL A 243 -3.95 3.60 -25.23
N ASN A 244 -5.08 3.77 -24.55
CA ASN A 244 -5.27 3.32 -23.19
C ASN A 244 -5.16 1.80 -23.07
N LEU A 245 -5.73 1.05 -24.01
CA LEU A 245 -5.65 -0.42 -24.04
C LEU A 245 -4.20 -0.90 -24.27
N ALA A 246 -3.51 -0.31 -25.24
CA ALA A 246 -2.11 -0.63 -25.53
C ALA A 246 -1.18 -0.30 -24.36
N SER A 247 -1.43 0.82 -23.66
CA SER A 247 -0.69 1.19 -22.46
C SER A 247 -0.95 0.22 -21.31
N TYR A 248 -2.20 -0.21 -21.14
CA TYR A 248 -2.58 -1.19 -20.12
C TYR A 248 -1.84 -2.53 -20.36
N SER A 249 -1.84 -3.04 -21.59
CA SER A 249 -1.13 -4.29 -21.92
C SER A 249 0.38 -4.22 -21.62
N LYS A 250 1.00 -3.04 -21.79
CA LYS A 250 2.42 -2.84 -21.45
C LYS A 250 2.68 -2.78 -19.94
N LEU A 251 1.72 -2.31 -19.15
CA LEU A 251 1.82 -2.21 -17.70
C LEU A 251 1.36 -3.49 -16.97
N GLU A 252 0.60 -4.36 -17.64
CA GLU A 252 0.02 -5.56 -17.04
C GLU A 252 1.06 -6.45 -16.33
N PRO A 253 2.23 -6.75 -16.91
CA PRO A 253 3.24 -7.55 -16.21
C PRO A 253 3.77 -6.86 -14.95
N LEU A 254 3.96 -5.53 -14.96
CA LEU A 254 4.34 -4.76 -13.79
C LEU A 254 3.25 -4.80 -12.71
N ILE A 255 2.00 -4.60 -13.10
CA ILE A 255 0.83 -4.67 -12.20
C ILE A 255 0.77 -6.07 -11.57
N THR A 256 0.96 -7.12 -12.35
CA THR A 256 0.97 -8.51 -11.86
C THR A 256 2.09 -8.75 -10.85
N GLU A 257 3.29 -8.22 -11.10
CA GLU A 257 4.42 -8.29 -10.17
C GLU A 257 4.10 -7.56 -8.85
N LEU A 258 3.54 -6.36 -8.92
CA LEU A 258 3.18 -5.57 -7.73
C LEU A 258 2.06 -6.23 -6.91
N ILE A 259 1.06 -6.82 -7.58
CA ILE A 259 0.02 -7.63 -6.92
C ILE A 259 0.66 -8.85 -6.22
N GLY A 260 1.61 -9.52 -6.87
CA GLY A 260 2.34 -10.63 -6.28
C GLY A 260 3.11 -10.21 -5.02
N ALA A 261 3.84 -9.09 -5.06
CA ALA A 261 4.56 -8.54 -3.92
C ALA A 261 3.62 -8.12 -2.77
N HIS A 262 2.46 -7.53 -3.11
CA HIS A 262 1.42 -7.22 -2.12
C HIS A 262 0.87 -8.49 -1.47
N THR A 263 0.56 -9.52 -2.26
CA THR A 263 0.07 -10.82 -1.75
C THR A 263 1.07 -11.42 -0.76
N MET A 264 2.36 -11.40 -1.09
CA MET A 264 3.41 -11.90 -0.16
C MET A 264 3.46 -11.10 1.16
N ARG A 265 3.26 -9.78 1.11
CA ARG A 265 3.20 -8.95 2.33
C ARG A 265 1.97 -9.25 3.17
N MET A 266 0.83 -9.47 2.54
CA MET A 266 -0.40 -9.87 3.24
C MET A 266 -0.26 -11.27 3.85
N ASP A 267 0.29 -12.24 3.10
CA ASP A 267 0.54 -13.60 3.57
C ASP A 267 1.53 -13.61 4.75
N ALA A 268 2.54 -12.73 4.76
CA ALA A 268 3.48 -12.58 5.87
C ALA A 268 2.83 -12.09 7.18
N LEU A 269 1.61 -11.54 7.09
CA LEU A 269 0.75 -11.18 8.22
C LEU A 269 -0.35 -12.23 8.48
N GLY A 270 -0.39 -13.34 7.74
CA GLY A 270 -1.48 -14.32 7.82
C GLY A 270 -2.81 -13.80 7.25
N LEU A 271 -2.78 -12.73 6.46
CA LEU A 271 -3.97 -12.08 5.91
C LEU A 271 -4.23 -12.56 4.47
N THR A 272 -5.52 -12.60 4.10
CA THR A 272 -5.93 -12.89 2.72
C THR A 272 -5.83 -11.63 1.86
N ALA A 273 -5.00 -11.67 0.80
CA ALA A 273 -4.89 -10.61 -0.20
C ALA A 273 -6.08 -10.62 -1.18
#